data_31bcde6972cb2c3a0f976e7e51c2b20f
#
_entry.id   31bcde6972cb2c3a0f976e7e51c2b20f
#
_cell.length_a   1.000
_cell.length_b   1.000
_cell.length_c   1.000
_cell.angle_alpha   90.00
_cell.angle_beta   90.00
_cell.angle_gamma   90.00
#
_symmetry.space_group_name_H-M   'P 1'
#
loop_
_entity.id
_entity.type
_entity.pdbx_description
1 polymer ?
#
loop_
_entity_poly.entity_id
_entity_poly.type
_entity_poly.pdbx_seq_one_letter_code
_entity_poly.pdbx_strand_id
1 'polypeptide(L)'
;CAAPCIKARDTGVVNVAFQMPLYPMLDDRDTETSRDNHGKVWNTRRNHFGWHCYLRGQKLDGLSPYAAPARLTDFSGLPPAYTFVGDGEPFYAETVQYIENLKAYGISASVDVYHSDMHAFDMMQPDTPLSREAARRFNEQFAYAQAHYFAPQGESER
;
A
#
# COMPACT_ATOMS: atom_id res chain seq x y z
N CYS A 1 3.25 -5.52 1.37
CA CYS A 1 3.91 -4.55 2.24
C CYS A 1 3.07 -4.21 3.48
N ALA A 2 1.83 -3.71 3.34
CA ALA A 2 0.98 -3.31 4.47
C ALA A 2 0.66 -4.48 5.43
N ALA A 3 0.24 -5.63 4.91
CA ALA A 3 -0.11 -6.79 5.72
C ALA A 3 1.04 -7.29 6.64
N PRO A 4 2.30 -7.45 6.18
CA PRO A 4 3.43 -7.72 7.07
C PRO A 4 3.63 -6.67 8.17
N CYS A 5 3.41 -5.38 7.88
CA CYS A 5 3.51 -4.33 8.90
C CYS A 5 2.44 -4.48 10.00
N ILE A 6 1.20 -4.78 9.60
CA ILE A 6 0.12 -5.09 10.54
C ILE A 6 0.49 -6.30 11.40
N LYS A 7 0.94 -7.39 10.76
CA LYS A 7 1.32 -8.60 11.48
C LYS A 7 2.52 -8.39 12.41
N ALA A 8 3.52 -7.63 11.97
CA ALA A 8 4.70 -7.30 12.79
C ALA A 8 4.31 -6.55 14.07
N ARG A 9 3.45 -5.52 13.94
CA ARG A 9 2.88 -4.81 15.09
C ARG A 9 2.14 -5.74 16.04
N ASP A 10 1.23 -6.55 15.51
CA ASP A 10 0.34 -7.40 16.32
C ASP A 10 1.09 -8.51 17.06
N THR A 11 2.16 -9.01 16.46
CA THR A 11 2.96 -10.09 17.07
C THR A 11 4.14 -9.59 17.91
N GLY A 12 4.60 -8.36 17.69
CA GLY A 12 5.79 -7.81 18.35
C GLY A 12 7.10 -8.51 18.02
N VAL A 13 7.12 -9.43 17.03
CA VAL A 13 8.32 -10.22 16.67
C VAL A 13 9.37 -9.38 15.95
N VAL A 14 8.90 -8.43 15.12
CA VAL A 14 9.76 -7.53 14.37
C VAL A 14 9.19 -6.12 14.45
N ASN A 15 10.06 -5.14 14.71
CA ASN A 15 9.69 -3.74 14.63
C ASN A 15 10.03 -3.19 13.23
N VAL A 16 9.02 -2.69 12.54
CA VAL A 16 9.17 -2.10 11.19
C VAL A 16 9.34 -0.59 11.32
N ALA A 17 10.44 -0.05 10.81
CA ALA A 17 10.74 1.38 10.91
C ALA A 17 9.96 2.23 9.91
N PHE A 18 9.64 1.69 8.73
CA PHE A 18 8.99 2.41 7.64
C PHE A 18 8.35 1.44 6.65
N GLN A 19 7.28 1.86 5.97
CA GLN A 19 6.62 1.07 4.93
C GLN A 19 6.45 1.88 3.64
N MET A 20 6.69 1.23 2.51
CA MET A 20 6.52 1.83 1.18
C MET A 20 5.66 0.91 0.29
N PRO A 21 4.37 0.80 0.52
CA PRO A 21 3.46 0.03 -0.33
C PRO A 21 3.15 0.84 -1.59
N LEU A 22 3.82 0.57 -2.71
CA LEU A 22 3.65 1.33 -3.95
C LEU A 22 2.38 0.86 -4.68
N TYR A 23 1.49 1.81 -5.03
CA TYR A 23 0.20 1.55 -5.70
C TYR A 23 -0.45 0.23 -5.24
N PRO A 24 -0.65 0.04 -3.94
CA PRO A 24 -0.93 -1.27 -3.37
C PRO A 24 -2.37 -1.72 -3.61
N MET A 25 -2.54 -3.03 -3.80
CA MET A 25 -3.83 -3.72 -3.80
C MET A 25 -4.18 -4.10 -2.36
N LEU A 26 -5.11 -3.38 -1.71
CA LEU A 26 -5.39 -3.47 -0.28
C LEU A 26 -6.81 -3.92 0.06
N ASP A 27 -7.80 -3.59 -0.78
CA ASP A 27 -9.22 -3.85 -0.53
C ASP A 27 -9.77 -4.93 -1.47
N ASP A 28 -10.26 -6.02 -0.89
CA ASP A 28 -10.92 -7.10 -1.62
C ASP A 28 -12.34 -6.76 -2.08
N ARG A 29 -12.85 -5.60 -1.68
CA ARG A 29 -14.15 -5.06 -2.07
C ARG A 29 -13.97 -4.02 -3.17
N ASP A 30 -15.02 -3.82 -3.96
CA ASP A 30 -15.00 -2.75 -4.95
C ASP A 30 -14.99 -1.37 -4.31
N THR A 31 -14.01 -0.58 -4.67
CA THR A 31 -13.94 0.85 -4.36
C THR A 31 -14.57 1.68 -5.49
N GLU A 32 -14.64 3.00 -5.32
CA GLU A 32 -15.12 3.89 -6.38
C GLU A 32 -14.25 3.85 -7.64
N THR A 33 -12.94 3.59 -7.50
CA THR A 33 -11.99 3.53 -8.63
C THR A 33 -11.75 2.13 -9.16
N SER A 34 -12.08 1.07 -8.41
CA SER A 34 -11.87 -0.31 -8.84
C SER A 34 -13.10 -0.96 -9.47
N ARG A 35 -14.34 -0.49 -9.16
CA ARG A 35 -15.59 -1.12 -9.60
C ARG A 35 -15.86 -1.05 -11.10
N ASP A 36 -15.37 -0.01 -11.77
CA ASP A 36 -15.54 0.21 -13.21
C ASP A 36 -14.29 0.85 -13.81
N ASN A 37 -13.19 0.14 -13.76
CA ASN A 37 -11.88 0.58 -14.27
C ASN A 37 -11.50 -0.21 -15.53
N HIS A 38 -11.02 0.51 -16.52
CA HIS A 38 -10.66 -0.03 -17.84
C HIS A 38 -9.16 0.08 -18.17
N GLY A 39 -8.31 0.29 -17.16
CA GLY A 39 -6.85 0.39 -17.31
C GLY A 39 -6.25 -0.80 -18.08
N LYS A 40 -5.24 -0.52 -18.89
CA LYS A 40 -4.63 -1.54 -19.79
C LYS A 40 -3.87 -2.61 -19.02
N VAL A 41 -3.11 -2.22 -17.99
CA VAL A 41 -2.27 -3.13 -17.20
C VAL A 41 -3.09 -3.80 -16.09
N TRP A 42 -3.83 -3.01 -15.32
CA TRP A 42 -4.74 -3.51 -14.28
C TRP A 42 -6.10 -2.84 -14.44
N ASN A 43 -7.16 -3.55 -14.14
CA ASN A 43 -8.54 -3.08 -14.31
C ASN A 43 -9.49 -3.92 -13.43
N THR A 44 -10.76 -3.56 -13.38
CA THR A 44 -11.79 -4.25 -12.59
C THR A 44 -11.76 -5.76 -12.76
N ARG A 45 -11.75 -6.26 -14.00
CA ARG A 45 -11.77 -7.71 -14.27
C ARG A 45 -10.54 -8.42 -13.70
N ARG A 46 -9.36 -7.82 -13.86
CA ARG A 46 -8.11 -8.37 -13.32
C ARG A 46 -8.07 -8.28 -11.81
N ASN A 47 -8.62 -7.20 -11.24
CA ASN A 47 -8.75 -7.02 -9.80
C ASN A 47 -9.60 -8.11 -9.17
N HIS A 48 -10.80 -8.35 -9.70
CA HIS A 48 -11.68 -9.44 -9.25
C HIS A 48 -11.02 -10.82 -9.40
N PHE A 49 -10.35 -11.06 -10.52
CA PHE A 49 -9.64 -12.32 -10.74
C PHE A 49 -8.48 -12.51 -9.74
N GLY A 50 -7.70 -11.46 -9.50
CA GLY A 50 -6.59 -11.48 -8.54
C GLY A 50 -7.06 -11.80 -7.13
N TRP A 51 -8.09 -11.10 -6.65
CA TRP A 51 -8.69 -11.37 -5.34
C TRP A 51 -9.30 -12.76 -5.26
N HIS A 52 -10.02 -13.21 -6.31
CA HIS A 52 -10.57 -14.56 -6.36
C HIS A 52 -9.49 -15.63 -6.24
N CYS A 53 -8.37 -15.50 -6.96
CA CYS A 53 -7.27 -16.45 -6.88
C CYS A 53 -6.59 -16.43 -5.51
N TYR A 54 -6.34 -15.24 -4.97
CA TYR A 54 -5.63 -15.06 -3.69
C TYR A 54 -6.47 -15.55 -2.50
N LEU A 55 -7.77 -15.28 -2.51
CA LEU A 55 -8.69 -15.63 -1.42
C LEU A 55 -9.41 -16.97 -1.63
N ARG A 56 -8.98 -17.76 -2.61
CA ARG A 56 -9.64 -19.03 -2.96
C ARG A 56 -9.85 -19.93 -1.74
N GLY A 57 -11.11 -20.28 -1.48
CA GLY A 57 -11.48 -21.15 -0.36
C GLY A 57 -11.58 -20.44 1.00
N GLN A 58 -11.33 -19.14 1.06
CA GLN A 58 -11.53 -18.34 2.28
C GLN A 58 -12.96 -17.81 2.35
N LYS A 59 -13.47 -17.67 3.57
CA LYS A 59 -14.73 -16.95 3.82
C LYS A 59 -14.43 -15.44 3.78
N LEU A 60 -15.18 -14.70 2.97
CA LEU A 60 -15.01 -13.24 2.86
C LEU A 60 -15.59 -12.49 4.06
N ASP A 61 -16.59 -13.07 4.72
CA ASP A 61 -17.10 -12.54 5.98
C ASP A 61 -16.06 -12.77 7.09
N GLY A 62 -15.67 -11.68 7.77
CA GLY A 62 -14.60 -11.70 8.77
C GLY A 62 -13.20 -11.94 8.19
N LEU A 63 -12.96 -11.64 6.91
CA LEU A 63 -11.63 -11.77 6.31
C LEU A 63 -10.60 -10.95 7.08
N SER A 64 -9.45 -11.58 7.37
CA SER A 64 -8.37 -10.98 8.16
C SER A 64 -7.73 -9.77 7.45
N PRO A 65 -7.38 -8.70 8.18
CA PRO A 65 -6.56 -7.60 7.66
C PRO A 65 -5.18 -8.04 7.12
N TYR A 66 -4.71 -9.22 7.50
CA TYR A 66 -3.48 -9.78 6.93
C TYR A 66 -3.68 -10.25 5.49
N ALA A 67 -4.90 -10.54 5.09
CA ALA A 67 -5.22 -10.87 3.71
C ALA A 67 -5.66 -9.62 2.91
N ALA A 68 -6.45 -8.73 3.54
CA ALA A 68 -6.94 -7.49 2.93
C ALA A 68 -6.74 -6.31 3.91
N PRO A 69 -5.62 -5.58 3.83
CA PRO A 69 -5.26 -4.52 4.76
C PRO A 69 -6.30 -3.40 4.92
N ALA A 70 -7.12 -3.14 3.91
CA ALA A 70 -8.20 -2.15 4.00
C ALA A 70 -9.32 -2.55 4.98
N ARG A 71 -9.34 -3.79 5.47
CA ARG A 71 -10.26 -4.25 6.52
C ARG A 71 -9.77 -3.94 7.94
N LEU A 72 -8.57 -3.38 8.08
CA LEU A 72 -8.04 -2.95 9.37
C LEU A 72 -8.86 -1.79 9.92
N THR A 73 -9.16 -1.84 11.21
CA THR A 73 -9.92 -0.80 11.92
C THR A 73 -9.07 -0.01 12.92
N ASP A 74 -8.01 -0.63 13.44
CA ASP A 74 -7.07 0.02 14.36
C ASP A 74 -5.69 0.15 13.71
N PHE A 75 -5.33 1.37 13.35
CA PHE A 75 -4.04 1.69 12.72
C PHE A 75 -2.95 2.09 13.73
N SER A 76 -3.27 2.11 15.03
CA SER A 76 -2.29 2.49 16.07
C SER A 76 -1.03 1.62 15.99
N GLY A 77 0.13 2.23 16.22
CA GLY A 77 1.42 1.54 16.27
C GLY A 77 1.95 1.03 14.92
N LEU A 78 1.29 1.33 13.79
CA LEU A 78 1.85 1.03 12.49
C LEU A 78 3.02 1.98 12.15
N PRO A 79 3.98 1.53 11.33
CA PRO A 79 5.12 2.36 10.94
C PRO A 79 4.71 3.53 10.05
N PRO A 80 5.51 4.63 10.05
CA PRO A 80 5.39 5.67 9.04
C PRO A 80 5.40 5.13 7.64
N ALA A 81 4.72 5.84 6.70
CA ALA A 81 4.48 5.33 5.36
C ALA A 81 4.70 6.37 4.27
N TYR A 82 5.18 5.90 3.14
CA TYR A 82 5.12 6.62 1.88
C TYR A 82 4.59 5.71 0.78
N THR A 83 3.81 6.27 -0.12
CA THR A 83 3.35 5.58 -1.33
C THR A 83 3.21 6.57 -2.48
N PHE A 84 3.02 6.04 -3.68
CA PHE A 84 2.48 6.80 -4.80
C PHE A 84 1.51 5.94 -5.61
N VAL A 85 0.64 6.60 -6.38
CA VAL A 85 -0.38 5.94 -7.20
C VAL A 85 -0.82 6.85 -8.35
N GLY A 86 -1.25 6.27 -9.46
CA GLY A 86 -1.91 6.99 -10.53
C GLY A 86 -3.39 7.27 -10.21
N ASP A 87 -3.89 8.46 -10.54
CA ASP A 87 -5.28 8.86 -10.28
C ASP A 87 -6.32 8.12 -11.13
N GLY A 88 -5.91 7.53 -12.25
CA GLY A 88 -6.73 6.66 -13.11
C GLY A 88 -6.59 5.15 -12.80
N GLU A 89 -5.79 4.76 -11.81
CA GLU A 89 -5.63 3.36 -11.42
C GLU A 89 -6.81 2.82 -10.60
N PRO A 90 -7.12 1.51 -10.68
CA PRO A 90 -8.12 0.91 -9.81
C PRO A 90 -7.76 1.01 -8.32
N PHE A 91 -6.48 1.10 -7.99
CA PHE A 91 -5.98 1.15 -6.61
C PHE A 91 -5.92 2.55 -5.99
N TYR A 92 -6.33 3.60 -6.72
CA TYR A 92 -6.24 4.98 -6.25
C TYR A 92 -7.00 5.20 -4.94
N ALA A 93 -8.28 4.87 -4.91
CA ALA A 93 -9.13 5.14 -3.74
C ALA A 93 -8.63 4.42 -2.48
N GLU A 94 -8.30 3.13 -2.58
CA GLU A 94 -7.82 2.34 -1.43
C GLU A 94 -6.44 2.77 -0.95
N THR A 95 -5.56 3.22 -1.86
CA THR A 95 -4.24 3.75 -1.52
C THR A 95 -4.36 5.06 -0.74
N VAL A 96 -5.15 6.01 -1.24
CA VAL A 96 -5.40 7.28 -0.56
C VAL A 96 -6.05 7.05 0.80
N GLN A 97 -7.08 6.20 0.85
CA GLN A 97 -7.77 5.89 2.12
C GLN A 97 -6.84 5.26 3.15
N TYR A 98 -5.94 4.38 2.74
CA TYR A 98 -4.95 3.77 3.65
C TYR A 98 -4.06 4.83 4.28
N ILE A 99 -3.55 5.78 3.49
CA ILE A 99 -2.72 6.88 3.99
C ILE A 99 -3.51 7.82 4.91
N GLU A 100 -4.76 8.15 4.57
CA GLU A 100 -5.60 8.98 5.44
C GLU A 100 -5.92 8.28 6.77
N ASN A 101 -6.14 6.98 6.76
CA ASN A 101 -6.31 6.18 7.96
C ASN A 101 -5.06 6.23 8.87
N LEU A 102 -3.85 6.08 8.29
CA LEU A 102 -2.61 6.23 9.05
C LEU A 102 -2.49 7.63 9.69
N LYS A 103 -2.76 8.69 8.92
CA LYS A 103 -2.75 10.08 9.41
C LYS A 103 -3.75 10.31 10.54
N ALA A 104 -4.96 9.73 10.43
CA ALA A 104 -6.00 9.85 11.46
C ALA A 104 -5.55 9.27 12.81
N TYR A 105 -4.63 8.32 12.80
CA TYR A 105 -3.99 7.76 14.01
C TYR A 105 -2.68 8.47 14.39
N GLY A 106 -2.39 9.65 13.80
CA GLY A 106 -1.21 10.45 14.12
C GLY A 106 0.09 9.89 13.54
N ILE A 107 0.02 8.95 12.59
CA ILE A 107 1.19 8.33 11.97
C ILE A 107 1.63 9.22 10.79
N SER A 108 2.94 9.50 10.70
CA SER A 108 3.52 10.22 9.57
C SER A 108 3.35 9.39 8.30
N ALA A 109 2.51 9.85 7.37
CA ALA A 109 2.24 9.14 6.14
C ALA A 109 2.00 10.11 4.98
N SER A 110 2.43 9.75 3.78
CA SER A 110 2.22 10.57 2.58
C SER A 110 1.99 9.74 1.34
N VAL A 111 1.25 10.33 0.38
CA VAL A 111 1.01 9.77 -0.94
C VAL A 111 1.27 10.83 -1.99
N ASP A 112 2.06 10.48 -3.01
CA ASP A 112 2.19 11.28 -4.23
C ASP A 112 1.22 10.72 -5.28
N VAL A 113 0.34 11.58 -5.81
CA VAL A 113 -0.64 11.21 -6.83
C VAL A 113 -0.15 11.70 -8.18
N TYR A 114 -0.11 10.81 -9.16
CA TYR A 114 0.32 11.10 -10.52
C TYR A 114 -0.84 10.98 -11.50
N HIS A 115 -0.87 11.82 -12.51
CA HIS A 115 -1.88 11.72 -13.57
C HIS A 115 -1.54 10.58 -14.53
N SER A 116 -2.01 9.38 -14.21
CA SER A 116 -1.79 8.13 -14.97
C SER A 116 -2.90 7.12 -14.72
N ASP A 117 -3.36 6.48 -15.79
CA ASP A 117 -4.26 5.32 -15.78
C ASP A 117 -3.50 3.98 -15.85
N MET A 118 -2.18 4.05 -15.93
CA MET A 118 -1.33 2.87 -16.07
C MET A 118 -0.80 2.42 -14.71
N HIS A 119 -1.24 1.25 -14.25
CA HIS A 119 -0.65 0.61 -13.09
C HIS A 119 0.83 0.29 -13.33
N ALA A 120 1.67 0.57 -12.32
CA ALA A 120 3.12 0.43 -12.39
C ALA A 120 3.75 1.23 -13.56
N PHE A 121 3.26 2.45 -13.82
CA PHE A 121 3.74 3.30 -14.91
C PHE A 121 5.25 3.55 -14.84
N ASP A 122 5.80 3.65 -13.64
CA ASP A 122 7.22 3.81 -13.35
C ASP A 122 8.07 2.64 -13.86
N MET A 123 7.54 1.42 -13.80
CA MET A 123 8.20 0.21 -14.29
C MET A 123 7.92 -0.05 -15.78
N MET A 124 6.68 0.23 -16.21
CA MET A 124 6.24 -0.05 -17.59
C MET A 124 6.76 0.99 -18.59
N GLN A 125 6.98 2.22 -18.14
CA GLN A 125 7.45 3.35 -18.95
C GLN A 125 8.54 4.15 -18.20
N PRO A 126 9.69 3.52 -17.87
CA PRO A 126 10.69 4.11 -16.95
C PRO A 126 11.33 5.40 -17.48
N ASP A 127 11.33 5.58 -18.79
CA ASP A 127 11.99 6.73 -19.43
C ASP A 127 11.12 7.97 -19.56
N THR A 128 9.85 7.91 -19.13
CA THR A 128 8.97 9.09 -19.16
C THR A 128 9.36 10.10 -18.07
N PRO A 129 9.10 11.40 -18.28
CA PRO A 129 9.31 12.40 -17.23
C PRO A 129 8.55 12.07 -15.93
N LEU A 130 7.32 11.54 -16.06
CA LEU A 130 6.48 11.14 -14.93
C LEU A 130 7.13 10.03 -14.09
N SER A 131 7.63 8.98 -14.77
CA SER A 131 8.28 7.84 -14.11
C SER A 131 9.60 8.24 -13.46
N ARG A 132 10.38 9.10 -14.10
CA ARG A 132 11.61 9.64 -13.51
C ARG A 132 11.33 10.49 -12.26
N GLU A 133 10.26 11.27 -12.27
CA GLU A 133 9.85 12.05 -11.12
C GLU A 133 9.40 11.12 -9.97
N ALA A 134 8.58 10.10 -10.25
CA ALA A 134 8.17 9.11 -9.26
C ALA A 134 9.38 8.38 -8.65
N ALA A 135 10.35 7.97 -9.48
CA ALA A 135 11.57 7.34 -9.03
C ALA A 135 12.43 8.29 -8.16
N ARG A 136 12.54 9.56 -8.54
CA ARG A 136 13.25 10.57 -7.76
C ARG A 136 12.60 10.74 -6.38
N ARG A 137 11.28 10.90 -6.34
CA ARG A 137 10.52 11.04 -5.09
C ARG A 137 10.62 9.79 -4.21
N PHE A 138 10.52 8.60 -4.82
CA PHE A 138 10.72 7.34 -4.12
C PHE A 138 12.08 7.30 -3.40
N ASN A 139 13.17 7.63 -4.12
CA ASN A 139 14.52 7.62 -3.56
C ASN A 139 14.69 8.68 -2.45
N GLU A 140 14.11 9.87 -2.60
CA GLU A 140 14.12 10.90 -1.56
C GLU A 140 13.41 10.46 -0.29
N GLN A 141 12.22 9.85 -0.42
CA GLN A 141 11.45 9.35 0.71
C GLN A 141 12.15 8.18 1.41
N PHE A 142 12.79 7.31 0.63
CA PHE A 142 13.57 6.22 1.20
C PHE A 142 14.81 6.74 1.96
N ALA A 143 15.54 7.68 1.37
CA ALA A 143 16.69 8.31 2.04
C ALA A 143 16.26 9.07 3.31
N TYR A 144 15.14 9.78 3.25
CA TYR A 144 14.57 10.42 4.44
C TYR A 144 14.25 9.42 5.53
N ALA A 145 13.60 8.30 5.17
CA ALA A 145 13.23 7.26 6.12
C ALA A 145 14.46 6.63 6.79
N GLN A 146 15.53 6.36 6.03
CA GLN A 146 16.80 5.86 6.58
C GLN A 146 17.43 6.82 7.61
N ALA A 147 17.27 8.12 7.41
CA ALA A 147 17.85 9.13 8.28
C ALA A 147 16.99 9.44 9.54
N HIS A 148 15.68 9.22 9.48
CA HIS A 148 14.76 9.75 10.50
C HIS A 148 13.91 8.67 11.20
N TYR A 149 13.74 7.51 10.60
CA TYR A 149 12.94 6.45 11.20
C TYR A 149 13.81 5.29 11.66
N PHE A 150 13.64 4.95 12.92
CA PHE A 150 14.41 3.88 13.55
C PHE A 150 13.47 2.98 14.37
N ALA A 151 13.60 1.69 14.21
CA ALA A 151 12.84 0.70 14.96
C ALA A 151 13.80 -0.28 15.64
N PRO A 152 14.16 -0.08 16.91
CA PRO A 152 15.00 -1.02 17.63
C PRO A 152 14.32 -2.37 17.72
N GLN A 153 15.08 -3.42 17.46
CA GLN A 153 14.61 -4.80 17.60
C GLN A 153 14.76 -5.25 19.04
N GLY A 154 13.79 -6.01 19.54
CA GLY A 154 13.94 -6.69 20.82
C GLY A 154 15.11 -7.68 20.79
N GLU A 155 15.75 -7.92 21.92
CA GLU A 155 16.73 -9.01 22.04
C GLU A 155 16.00 -10.32 21.77
N SER A 156 16.36 -11.01 20.68
CA SER A 156 15.87 -12.37 20.46
C SER A 156 16.52 -13.25 21.53
N GLU A 157 15.74 -13.79 22.44
CA GLU A 157 16.20 -14.91 23.26
C GLU A 157 16.65 -16.02 22.31
N ARG A 158 17.95 -16.26 22.27
CA ARG A 158 18.60 -17.33 21.51
C ARG A 158 18.49 -18.63 22.27
#